data_9cf19837ea459241a371159220b5564e
#
_entry.id   9cf19837ea459241a371159220b5564e
#
_cell.length_a   1.000
_cell.length_b   1.000
_cell.length_c   1.000
_cell.angle_alpha   90.00
_cell.angle_beta   90.00
_cell.angle_gamma   90.00
#
_symmetry.space_group_name_H-M   'P 1'
#
loop_
_entity.id
_entity.type
_entity.pdbx_description
1 polymer ?
#
loop_
_entity_poly.entity_id
_entity_poly.type
_entity_poly.pdbx_seq_one_letter_code
_entity_poly.pdbx_strand_id
1 'polypeptide(L)'
;MTINELTEKYNLSNDDFWKHKQAGWIIKHDACEKIASVEGISLTEIKILNSEKDFARFLITMSMGGKSVTSIGEADTKNSFNNYIGSMAEKRGIDRCVLKLIKAYEYGVYSDVEADDFKDKPKPITKYQATQIVEILKHKEGYDKTIVKGIFQNLNYNEAKDIIDHLQSGRIDEAVTGFYKLGKESI
;
A
#
# COMPACT_ATOMS: atom_id res chain seq x y z
N MET A 1 20.12 0.29 16.91
CA MET A 1 19.72 -1.16 16.91
C MET A 1 19.66 -1.60 15.46
N THR A 2 20.41 -2.60 15.07
CA THR A 2 20.36 -3.22 13.73
C THR A 2 19.23 -4.24 13.68
N ILE A 3 18.86 -4.72 12.48
CA ILE A 3 17.86 -5.79 12.35
C ILE A 3 18.31 -7.06 13.09
N ASN A 4 19.64 -7.36 13.09
CA ASN A 4 20.19 -8.52 13.80
C ASN A 4 20.02 -8.38 15.32
N GLU A 5 20.31 -7.21 15.89
CA GLU A 5 20.11 -6.93 17.31
C GLU A 5 18.63 -7.04 17.71
N LEU A 6 17.71 -6.63 16.82
CA LEU A 6 16.27 -6.75 17.01
C LEU A 6 15.85 -8.23 17.00
N THR A 7 16.38 -8.99 16.04
CA THR A 7 16.13 -10.43 15.90
C THR A 7 16.60 -11.20 17.14
N GLU A 8 17.83 -10.94 17.60
CA GLU A 8 18.37 -11.58 18.80
C GLU A 8 17.58 -11.18 20.07
N LYS A 9 17.34 -9.88 20.28
CA LYS A 9 16.69 -9.36 21.47
C LYS A 9 15.30 -9.93 21.67
N TYR A 10 14.52 -10.08 20.59
CA TYR A 10 13.12 -10.50 20.66
C TYR A 10 12.90 -11.93 20.18
N ASN A 11 13.97 -12.69 19.96
CA ASN A 11 13.91 -14.06 19.45
C ASN A 11 13.02 -14.18 18.20
N LEU A 12 13.24 -13.28 17.25
CA LEU A 12 12.51 -13.25 15.99
C LEU A 12 13.20 -14.14 14.95
N SER A 13 12.45 -14.61 13.97
CA SER A 13 12.94 -15.43 12.87
C SER A 13 13.05 -14.61 11.56
N ASN A 14 13.69 -15.16 10.55
CA ASN A 14 13.71 -14.54 9.22
C ASN A 14 12.30 -14.43 8.60
N ASP A 15 11.36 -15.25 9.05
CA ASP A 15 9.97 -15.19 8.59
C ASP A 15 9.18 -14.02 9.21
N ASP A 16 9.71 -13.40 10.27
CA ASP A 16 9.09 -12.24 10.93
C ASP A 16 9.38 -10.92 10.19
N PHE A 17 10.27 -10.96 9.17
CA PHE A 17 10.69 -9.78 8.40
C PHE A 17 10.72 -10.04 6.90
N TRP A 18 10.67 -8.98 6.14
CA TRP A 18 11.03 -8.98 4.73
C TRP A 18 11.62 -7.62 4.34
N LYS A 19 12.39 -7.59 3.24
CA LYS A 19 13.05 -6.36 2.78
C LYS A 19 12.26 -5.73 1.66
N HIS A 20 11.80 -4.50 1.89
CA HIS A 20 11.19 -3.68 0.87
C HIS A 20 12.28 -2.89 0.12
N LYS A 21 12.16 -2.78 -1.22
CA LYS A 21 13.20 -2.13 -2.06
C LYS A 21 13.47 -0.67 -1.70
N GLN A 22 12.46 0.06 -1.24
CA GLN A 22 12.52 1.50 -0.96
C GLN A 22 12.47 1.83 0.52
N ALA A 23 11.72 1.06 1.31
CA ALA A 23 11.43 1.38 2.70
C ALA A 23 12.44 0.78 3.70
N GLY A 24 13.23 -0.21 3.31
CA GLY A 24 14.12 -0.91 4.23
C GLY A 24 13.52 -2.21 4.77
N TRP A 25 13.59 -2.45 6.06
CA TRP A 25 13.07 -3.66 6.68
C TRP A 25 11.60 -3.50 7.09
N ILE A 26 10.81 -4.50 6.75
CA ILE A 26 9.40 -4.57 7.11
C ILE A 26 9.22 -5.72 8.10
N ILE A 27 8.63 -5.42 9.26
CA ILE A 27 8.28 -6.38 10.30
C ILE A 27 6.80 -6.72 10.22
N LYS A 28 6.47 -8.00 10.41
CA LYS A 28 5.09 -8.47 10.41
C LYS A 28 4.37 -8.11 11.71
N HIS A 29 3.04 -8.00 11.64
CA HIS A 29 2.20 -7.73 12.80
C HIS A 29 2.43 -8.70 13.96
N ASP A 30 2.48 -10.01 13.69
CA ASP A 30 2.72 -11.03 14.72
C ASP A 30 4.06 -10.83 15.45
N ALA A 31 5.07 -10.31 14.76
CA ALA A 31 6.33 -9.96 15.39
C ALA A 31 6.24 -8.69 16.24
N CYS A 32 5.42 -7.71 15.84
CA CYS A 32 5.11 -6.56 16.70
C CYS A 32 4.41 -7.01 18.01
N GLU A 33 3.51 -7.99 17.93
CA GLU A 33 2.87 -8.57 19.13
C GLU A 33 3.87 -9.30 20.05
N LYS A 34 4.80 -10.08 19.47
CA LYS A 34 5.90 -10.71 20.22
C LYS A 34 6.74 -9.67 20.96
N ILE A 35 7.14 -8.61 20.26
CA ILE A 35 7.90 -7.50 20.85
C ILE A 35 7.11 -6.84 21.98
N ALA A 36 5.84 -6.55 21.77
CA ALA A 36 4.99 -5.94 22.77
C ALA A 36 4.91 -6.81 24.04
N SER A 37 4.79 -8.12 23.87
CA SER A 37 4.78 -9.08 25.00
C SER A 37 6.09 -9.07 25.77
N VAL A 38 7.25 -9.09 25.10
CA VAL A 38 8.59 -9.10 25.73
C VAL A 38 8.87 -7.80 26.49
N GLU A 39 8.52 -6.66 25.90
CA GLU A 39 8.76 -5.33 26.49
C GLU A 39 7.68 -4.91 27.50
N GLY A 40 6.64 -5.71 27.69
CA GLY A 40 5.51 -5.35 28.56
C GLY A 40 4.75 -4.12 28.05
N ILE A 41 4.68 -3.97 26.72
CA ILE A 41 3.91 -2.89 26.09
C ILE A 41 2.44 -3.23 26.20
N SER A 42 1.67 -2.33 26.78
CA SER A 42 0.23 -2.52 27.00
C SER A 42 -0.59 -1.43 26.31
N LEU A 43 -1.74 -1.84 25.79
CA LEU A 43 -2.76 -0.93 25.28
C LEU A 43 -3.40 -0.19 26.47
N THR A 44 -3.41 1.14 26.40
CA THR A 44 -3.99 1.99 27.47
C THR A 44 -5.29 2.65 27.02
N GLU A 45 -5.42 2.97 25.73
CA GLU A 45 -6.63 3.59 25.20
C GLU A 45 -6.82 3.27 23.72
N ILE A 46 -8.07 3.01 23.32
CA ILE A 46 -8.54 3.04 21.95
C ILE A 46 -9.70 4.05 21.86
N LYS A 47 -9.53 5.07 21.02
CA LYS A 47 -10.59 6.01 20.70
C LYS A 47 -10.98 5.88 19.23
N ILE A 48 -12.24 5.56 18.99
CA ILE A 48 -12.80 5.50 17.64
C ILE A 48 -13.01 6.92 17.16
N LEU A 49 -12.29 7.32 16.09
CA LEU A 49 -12.45 8.63 15.47
C LEU A 49 -13.45 8.57 14.31
N ASN A 50 -13.46 7.45 13.58
CA ASN A 50 -14.41 7.15 12.53
C ASN A 50 -14.55 5.62 12.41
N SER A 51 -15.77 5.13 12.11
CA SER A 51 -16.04 3.71 11.87
C SER A 51 -17.23 3.61 10.93
N GLU A 52 -16.95 3.51 9.63
CA GLU A 52 -17.91 3.34 8.55
C GLU A 52 -17.70 1.98 7.87
N LYS A 53 -18.60 1.64 6.96
CA LYS A 53 -18.54 0.35 6.26
C LYS A 53 -17.22 0.14 5.50
N ASP A 54 -16.68 1.21 4.91
CA ASP A 54 -15.55 1.21 3.99
C ASP A 54 -14.36 2.05 4.46
N PHE A 55 -14.44 2.60 5.69
CA PHE A 55 -13.37 3.39 6.31
C PHE A 55 -13.40 3.30 7.83
N ALA A 56 -12.25 3.06 8.45
CA ALA A 56 -12.07 3.13 9.90
C ALA A 56 -10.82 3.92 10.27
N ARG A 57 -10.92 4.70 11.36
CA ARG A 57 -9.81 5.47 11.93
C ARG A 57 -9.89 5.44 13.44
N PHE A 58 -8.82 4.95 14.07
CA PHE A 58 -8.70 4.81 15.51
C PHE A 58 -7.49 5.59 16.01
N LEU A 59 -7.64 6.20 17.17
CA LEU A 59 -6.52 6.72 17.93
C LEU A 59 -6.17 5.69 19.00
N ILE A 60 -4.94 5.18 18.96
CA ILE A 60 -4.46 4.11 19.83
C ILE A 60 -3.33 4.65 20.69
N THR A 61 -3.43 4.43 21.99
CA THR A 61 -2.40 4.79 22.95
C THR A 61 -1.87 3.54 23.63
N MET A 62 -0.56 3.36 23.61
CA MET A 62 0.13 2.25 24.29
C MET A 62 1.23 2.79 25.19
N SER A 63 1.58 2.01 26.22
CA SER A 63 2.58 2.39 27.21
C SER A 63 3.61 1.29 27.45
N MET A 64 4.84 1.72 27.81
CA MET A 64 5.98 0.86 28.15
C MET A 64 6.85 1.58 29.18
N GLY A 65 7.04 0.99 30.37
CA GLY A 65 7.96 1.52 31.38
C GLY A 65 7.73 2.99 31.75
N GLY A 66 6.47 3.42 31.91
CA GLY A 66 6.10 4.80 32.23
C GLY A 66 6.12 5.78 31.04
N LYS A 67 6.52 5.34 29.86
CA LYS A 67 6.41 6.10 28.61
C LYS A 67 5.12 5.73 27.88
N SER A 68 4.49 6.72 27.25
CA SER A 68 3.29 6.52 26.47
C SER A 68 3.44 7.11 25.07
N VAL A 69 2.89 6.46 24.08
CA VAL A 69 2.81 6.95 22.69
C VAL A 69 1.42 6.77 22.16
N THR A 70 1.04 7.68 21.29
CA THR A 70 -0.25 7.63 20.59
C THR A 70 -0.01 7.62 19.09
N SER A 71 -0.78 6.80 18.38
CA SER A 71 -0.76 6.71 16.93
C SER A 71 -2.16 6.58 16.35
N ILE A 72 -2.30 7.03 15.12
CA ILE A 72 -3.51 6.80 14.33
C ILE A 72 -3.31 5.52 13.54
N GLY A 73 -4.28 4.61 13.63
CA GLY A 73 -4.47 3.52 12.70
C GLY A 73 -5.66 3.82 11.81
N GLU A 74 -5.50 3.68 10.50
CA GLU A 74 -6.57 3.88 9.53
C GLU A 74 -6.54 2.84 8.43
N ALA A 75 -7.71 2.46 7.96
CA ALA A 75 -7.89 1.53 6.87
C ALA A 75 -9.11 1.90 6.04
N ASP A 76 -9.04 1.59 4.76
CA ASP A 76 -10.13 1.71 3.79
C ASP A 76 -10.15 0.51 2.84
N THR A 77 -11.09 0.47 1.93
CA THR A 77 -11.22 -0.59 0.92
C THR A 77 -10.06 -0.64 -0.08
N LYS A 78 -9.26 0.42 -0.20
CA LYS A 78 -8.12 0.49 -1.14
C LYS A 78 -6.84 -0.09 -0.52
N ASN A 79 -6.75 -0.03 0.81
CA ASN A 79 -5.57 -0.47 1.55
C ASN A 79 -5.85 -1.65 2.50
N SER A 80 -7.01 -2.28 2.39
CA SER A 80 -7.39 -3.49 3.13
C SER A 80 -7.87 -4.56 2.14
N PHE A 81 -7.24 -5.73 2.14
CA PHE A 81 -7.57 -6.85 1.24
C PHE A 81 -8.81 -7.64 1.66
N ASN A 82 -9.40 -7.31 2.79
CA ASN A 82 -10.57 -8.00 3.32
C ASN A 82 -11.59 -7.01 3.90
N ASN A 83 -12.78 -7.51 4.20
CA ASN A 83 -13.88 -6.72 4.75
C ASN A 83 -13.69 -6.34 6.23
N TYR A 84 -12.52 -6.62 6.84
CA TYR A 84 -12.23 -6.34 8.25
C TYR A 84 -11.49 -5.01 8.43
N ILE A 85 -12.06 -3.95 7.88
CA ILE A 85 -11.45 -2.62 7.86
C ILE A 85 -11.14 -2.10 9.27
N GLY A 86 -12.05 -2.30 10.23
CA GLY A 86 -11.83 -1.93 11.62
C GLY A 86 -10.63 -2.64 12.24
N SER A 87 -10.52 -3.96 12.08
CA SER A 87 -9.39 -4.73 12.59
C SER A 87 -8.06 -4.33 11.94
N MET A 88 -8.08 -3.98 10.65
CA MET A 88 -6.87 -3.48 9.99
C MET A 88 -6.45 -2.11 10.49
N ALA A 89 -7.40 -1.22 10.77
CA ALA A 89 -7.11 0.08 11.38
C ALA A 89 -6.52 -0.08 12.79
N GLU A 90 -7.07 -1.00 13.60
CA GLU A 90 -6.55 -1.32 14.93
C GLU A 90 -5.12 -1.84 14.86
N LYS A 91 -4.85 -2.87 14.06
CA LYS A 91 -3.51 -3.44 13.87
C LYS A 91 -2.48 -2.38 13.49
N ARG A 92 -2.79 -1.51 12.52
CA ARG A 92 -1.92 -0.41 12.10
C ARG A 92 -1.57 0.54 13.24
N GLY A 93 -2.55 0.88 14.06
CA GLY A 93 -2.32 1.76 15.20
C GLY A 93 -1.45 1.11 16.27
N ILE A 94 -1.68 -0.18 16.58
CA ILE A 94 -0.89 -0.97 17.52
C ILE A 94 0.55 -1.10 17.06
N ASP A 95 0.79 -1.55 15.81
CA ASP A 95 2.14 -1.73 15.27
C ASP A 95 2.94 -0.42 15.31
N ARG A 96 2.32 0.69 14.89
CA ARG A 96 2.93 2.02 14.96
C ARG A 96 3.32 2.42 16.39
N CYS A 97 2.48 2.11 17.37
CA CYS A 97 2.79 2.38 18.77
C CYS A 97 3.96 1.54 19.26
N VAL A 98 3.97 0.23 18.98
CA VAL A 98 5.05 -0.69 19.34
C VAL A 98 6.36 -0.21 18.75
N LEU A 99 6.42 0.03 17.44
CA LEU A 99 7.65 0.47 16.75
C LEU A 99 8.16 1.82 17.24
N LYS A 100 7.28 2.75 17.61
CA LYS A 100 7.65 4.02 18.25
C LYS A 100 8.25 3.83 19.62
N LEU A 101 7.66 2.98 20.46
CA LEU A 101 8.11 2.73 21.84
C LEU A 101 9.51 2.12 21.87
N ILE A 102 9.80 1.18 20.96
CA ILE A 102 11.12 0.56 20.82
C ILE A 102 12.09 1.33 19.92
N LYS A 103 11.63 2.45 19.33
CA LYS A 103 12.40 3.32 18.42
C LYS A 103 12.85 2.62 17.12
N ALA A 104 12.09 1.65 16.62
CA ALA A 104 12.44 0.87 15.44
C ALA A 104 12.55 1.71 14.16
N TYR A 105 11.75 2.77 14.04
CA TYR A 105 11.81 3.71 12.90
C TYR A 105 13.18 4.40 12.75
N GLU A 106 13.90 4.64 13.83
CA GLU A 106 15.25 5.23 13.80
C GLU A 106 16.25 4.33 13.04
N TYR A 107 15.91 3.05 12.86
CA TYR A 107 16.73 2.04 12.20
C TYR A 107 16.15 1.58 10.85
N GLY A 108 15.14 2.29 10.35
CA GLY A 108 14.51 1.98 9.06
C GLY A 108 13.68 0.68 9.09
N VAL A 109 13.09 0.36 10.24
CA VAL A 109 12.16 -0.76 10.40
C VAL A 109 10.73 -0.22 10.47
N TYR A 110 9.87 -0.73 9.60
CA TYR A 110 8.46 -0.36 9.45
C TYR A 110 7.58 -1.60 9.58
N SER A 111 6.30 -1.44 9.89
CA SER A 111 5.37 -2.58 9.91
C SER A 111 4.89 -2.96 8.51
N ASP A 112 4.45 -4.21 8.34
CA ASP A 112 3.90 -4.72 7.08
C ASP A 112 2.60 -4.00 6.69
N VAL A 113 1.84 -3.54 7.68
CA VAL A 113 0.63 -2.74 7.47
C VAL A 113 0.93 -1.31 6.97
N GLU A 114 2.18 -0.84 7.10
CA GLU A 114 2.70 0.41 6.53
C GLU A 114 3.35 0.20 5.16
N ALA A 115 3.67 -1.05 4.81
CA ALA A 115 4.32 -1.37 3.55
C ALA A 115 3.50 -0.95 2.32
N ASP A 116 2.17 -0.89 2.45
CA ASP A 116 1.27 -0.39 1.42
C ASP A 116 1.49 1.11 1.10
N ASP A 117 1.95 1.89 2.06
CA ASP A 117 2.26 3.31 1.87
C ASP A 117 3.55 3.50 1.04
N PHE A 118 4.41 2.47 0.99
CA PHE A 118 5.64 2.44 0.19
C PHE A 118 5.46 1.81 -1.19
N LYS A 119 4.30 1.23 -1.48
CA LYS A 119 4.00 0.77 -2.84
C LYS A 119 4.09 1.97 -3.76
N ASP A 120 4.91 1.85 -4.79
CA ASP A 120 4.92 2.84 -5.86
C ASP A 120 3.47 3.06 -6.30
N LYS A 121 2.94 4.23 -6.01
CA LYS A 121 1.69 4.65 -6.66
C LYS A 121 1.96 4.51 -8.14
N PRO A 122 1.15 3.76 -8.88
CA PRO A 122 1.38 3.56 -10.29
C PRO A 122 1.58 4.95 -10.92
N LYS A 123 2.77 5.14 -11.54
CA LYS A 123 3.08 6.42 -12.18
C LYS A 123 1.99 6.72 -13.19
N PRO A 124 1.46 7.94 -13.23
CA PRO A 124 0.46 8.28 -14.23
C PRO A 124 1.05 8.12 -15.64
N ILE A 125 0.20 7.87 -16.60
CA ILE A 125 0.59 7.83 -18.03
C ILE A 125 1.32 9.12 -18.40
N THR A 126 2.41 8.98 -19.13
CA THR A 126 3.15 10.15 -19.65
C THR A 126 2.45 10.73 -20.88
N LYS A 127 2.66 12.02 -21.12
CA LYS A 127 2.15 12.69 -22.34
C LYS A 127 2.64 11.99 -23.63
N TYR A 128 3.86 11.49 -23.62
CA TYR A 128 4.44 10.74 -24.75
C TYR A 128 3.69 9.44 -25.01
N GLN A 129 3.45 8.63 -23.97
CA GLN A 129 2.68 7.38 -24.07
C GLN A 129 1.24 7.65 -24.55
N ALA A 130 0.58 8.66 -23.99
CA ALA A 130 -0.76 9.05 -24.41
C ALA A 130 -0.79 9.42 -25.91
N THR A 131 0.21 10.18 -26.39
CA THR A 131 0.31 10.55 -27.81
C THR A 131 0.49 9.32 -28.69
N GLN A 132 1.39 8.40 -28.34
CA GLN A 132 1.60 7.17 -29.12
C GLN A 132 0.32 6.33 -29.23
N ILE A 133 -0.40 6.15 -28.14
CA ILE A 133 -1.65 5.38 -28.15
C ILE A 133 -2.70 6.08 -29.03
N VAL A 134 -2.87 7.40 -28.89
CA VAL A 134 -3.83 8.17 -29.70
C VAL A 134 -3.50 8.10 -31.18
N GLU A 135 -2.23 8.23 -31.59
CA GLU A 135 -1.82 8.19 -33.00
C GLU A 135 -2.25 6.89 -33.69
N ILE A 136 -2.29 5.79 -32.96
CA ILE A 136 -2.69 4.50 -33.52
C ILE A 136 -4.21 4.33 -33.47
N LEU A 137 -4.83 4.68 -32.32
CA LEU A 137 -6.27 4.52 -32.14
C LEU A 137 -7.11 5.39 -33.09
N LYS A 138 -6.63 6.61 -33.43
CA LYS A 138 -7.38 7.54 -34.30
C LYS A 138 -7.71 7.00 -35.69
N HIS A 139 -6.96 5.98 -36.16
CA HIS A 139 -7.15 5.32 -37.42
C HIS A 139 -8.00 4.04 -37.35
N LYS A 140 -8.50 3.69 -36.14
CA LYS A 140 -9.32 2.51 -35.95
C LYS A 140 -10.80 2.85 -35.95
N GLU A 141 -11.60 1.91 -36.44
CA GLU A 141 -13.05 1.98 -36.38
C GLU A 141 -13.52 2.05 -34.92
N GLY A 142 -14.48 2.92 -34.62
CA GLY A 142 -14.99 3.13 -33.28
C GLY A 142 -14.17 4.09 -32.41
N TYR A 143 -13.19 4.81 -32.97
CA TYR A 143 -12.45 5.83 -32.22
C TYR A 143 -13.38 6.95 -31.73
N ASP A 144 -13.40 7.15 -30.42
CA ASP A 144 -14.06 8.26 -29.75
C ASP A 144 -13.08 8.98 -28.83
N LYS A 145 -12.82 10.25 -29.13
CA LYS A 145 -11.86 11.08 -28.38
C LYS A 145 -12.25 11.26 -26.92
N THR A 146 -13.54 11.30 -26.63
CA THR A 146 -14.03 11.51 -25.24
C THR A 146 -13.81 10.25 -24.41
N ILE A 147 -14.13 9.09 -24.97
CA ILE A 147 -13.89 7.79 -24.32
C ILE A 147 -12.40 7.59 -24.07
N VAL A 148 -11.56 7.82 -25.07
CA VAL A 148 -10.10 7.69 -24.97
C VAL A 148 -9.52 8.62 -23.91
N LYS A 149 -10.01 9.85 -23.81
CA LYS A 149 -9.58 10.81 -22.77
C LYS A 149 -9.99 10.35 -21.37
N GLY A 150 -11.19 9.77 -21.21
CA GLY A 150 -11.64 9.20 -19.95
C GLY A 150 -10.77 8.04 -19.49
N ILE A 151 -10.40 7.13 -20.40
CA ILE A 151 -9.51 6.01 -20.10
C ILE A 151 -8.13 6.49 -19.62
N PHE A 152 -7.55 7.51 -20.24
CA PHE A 152 -6.25 8.05 -19.86
C PHE A 152 -6.20 8.64 -18.45
N GLN A 153 -7.34 9.05 -17.88
CA GLN A 153 -7.39 9.53 -16.48
C GLN A 153 -7.13 8.42 -15.47
N ASN A 154 -7.41 7.17 -15.84
CA ASN A 154 -7.30 6.00 -14.98
C ASN A 154 -6.14 5.08 -15.35
N LEU A 155 -5.53 5.28 -16.52
CA LEU A 155 -4.44 4.46 -17.03
C LEU A 155 -3.10 4.83 -16.37
N ASN A 156 -2.40 3.82 -15.84
CA ASN A 156 -1.07 4.02 -15.28
C ASN A 156 0.06 3.78 -16.32
N TYR A 157 1.29 4.14 -15.94
CA TYR A 157 2.48 4.04 -16.77
C TYR A 157 2.74 2.62 -17.31
N ASN A 158 2.58 1.60 -16.46
CA ASN A 158 2.86 0.21 -16.82
C ASN A 158 1.80 -0.34 -17.78
N GLU A 159 0.54 -0.08 -17.51
CA GLU A 159 -0.57 -0.45 -18.41
C GLU A 159 -0.42 0.22 -19.78
N ALA A 160 -0.05 1.51 -19.79
CA ALA A 160 0.23 2.22 -21.05
C ALA A 160 1.43 1.63 -21.78
N LYS A 161 2.47 1.20 -21.06
CA LYS A 161 3.63 0.53 -21.65
C LYS A 161 3.23 -0.80 -22.29
N ASP A 162 2.46 -1.64 -21.59
CA ASP A 162 2.01 -2.94 -22.08
C ASP A 162 1.17 -2.78 -23.36
N ILE A 163 0.29 -1.78 -23.40
CA ILE A 163 -0.49 -1.43 -24.61
C ILE A 163 0.44 -1.06 -25.76
N ILE A 164 1.42 -0.19 -25.52
CA ILE A 164 2.39 0.24 -26.55
C ILE A 164 3.22 -0.94 -27.05
N ASP A 165 3.69 -1.82 -26.18
CA ASP A 165 4.46 -3.01 -26.54
C ASP A 165 3.62 -3.96 -27.42
N HIS A 166 2.34 -4.15 -27.14
CA HIS A 166 1.41 -4.90 -27.98
C HIS A 166 1.23 -4.24 -29.36
N LEU A 167 1.05 -2.91 -29.38
CA LEU A 167 0.93 -2.15 -30.62
C LEU A 167 2.18 -2.27 -31.51
N GLN A 168 3.37 -2.18 -30.91
CA GLN A 168 4.65 -2.28 -31.61
C GLN A 168 4.96 -3.71 -32.09
N SER A 169 4.47 -4.73 -31.39
CA SER A 169 4.63 -6.14 -31.79
C SER A 169 3.64 -6.60 -32.87
N GLY A 170 2.81 -5.69 -33.41
CA GLY A 170 1.80 -6.00 -34.43
C GLY A 170 0.50 -6.60 -33.88
N ARG A 171 0.36 -6.77 -32.56
CA ARG A 171 -0.86 -7.25 -31.90
C ARG A 171 -1.86 -6.12 -31.64
N ILE A 172 -2.17 -5.37 -32.71
CA ILE A 172 -2.93 -4.12 -32.61
C ILE A 172 -4.35 -4.37 -32.06
N ASP A 173 -5.02 -5.43 -32.51
CA ASP A 173 -6.40 -5.70 -32.09
C ASP A 173 -6.48 -6.14 -30.64
N GLU A 174 -5.49 -6.88 -30.13
CA GLU A 174 -5.36 -7.22 -28.71
C GLU A 174 -5.12 -5.95 -27.87
N ALA A 175 -4.24 -5.07 -28.31
CA ALA A 175 -3.95 -3.81 -27.64
C ALA A 175 -5.17 -2.88 -27.58
N VAL A 176 -5.92 -2.77 -28.69
CA VAL A 176 -7.15 -1.98 -28.77
C VAL A 176 -8.23 -2.56 -27.85
N THR A 177 -8.42 -3.88 -27.90
CA THR A 177 -9.37 -4.58 -27.03
C THR A 177 -9.01 -4.38 -25.55
N GLY A 178 -7.73 -4.55 -25.19
CA GLY A 178 -7.23 -4.33 -23.83
C GLY A 178 -7.45 -2.90 -23.35
N PHE A 179 -7.16 -1.93 -24.18
CA PHE A 179 -7.35 -0.51 -23.87
C PHE A 179 -8.82 -0.18 -23.56
N TYR A 180 -9.77 -0.62 -24.40
CA TYR A 180 -11.20 -0.37 -24.16
C TYR A 180 -11.78 -1.19 -23.02
N LYS A 181 -11.21 -2.36 -22.69
CA LYS A 181 -11.59 -3.15 -21.51
C LYS A 181 -11.27 -2.40 -20.23
N LEU A 182 -10.09 -1.81 -20.12
CA LEU A 182 -9.70 -0.96 -18.98
C LEU A 182 -10.66 0.22 -18.77
N GLY A 183 -11.20 0.79 -19.87
CA GLY A 183 -12.20 1.84 -19.79
C GLY A 183 -13.57 1.40 -19.27
N LYS A 184 -13.96 0.14 -19.48
CA LYS A 184 -15.25 -0.40 -18.99
C LYS A 184 -15.22 -0.79 -17.52
N GLU A 185 -14.06 -1.14 -16.98
CA GLU A 185 -13.87 -1.46 -15.56
C GLU A 185 -13.78 -0.20 -14.67
N SER A 186 -13.73 0.99 -15.31
CA SER A 186 -13.55 2.29 -14.64
C SER A 186 -14.84 3.12 -14.57
N ILE A 187 -15.97 2.58 -15.05
CA ILE A 187 -17.33 3.17 -14.99
C ILE A 187 -18.17 2.36 -14.02
#